data_df825116453b69a679785f577dca8695
#
_entry.id   df825116453b69a679785f577dca8695
#
_cell.length_a   1.000
_cell.length_b   1.000
_cell.length_c   1.000
_cell.angle_alpha   90.00
_cell.angle_beta   90.00
_cell.angle_gamma   90.00
#
_symmetry.space_group_name_H-M   'P 1'
#
loop_
_entity.id
_entity.type
_entity.pdbx_description
1 polymer ?
#
loop_
_entity_poly.entity_id
_entity_poly.type
_entity_poly.pdbx_seq_one_letter_code
_entity_poly.pdbx_strand_id
1 'polypeptide(L)'
;MTQNTCNDKLTSAIIEWLRFPMTVMVVLIHQNMDFLNRDGSGMDQAFNILVSIGSHVLPSCAVPMFFLFSGYLYFYKMNGWDKDVFLNKTRRRVKSLLIPYVLWIILAFIVTLGIIACSNILHYGAKIDELQGFIRGNFTWRLFWDINASEGGSWCLGLLEPCRMTYPMIYPFWFVRNLLILVLLTPIIHYLVKRLGKWFIFTLGILYLTNIWVQYPPLRIDGVFYFCLGCYLSINKRELSNCFDRIKAFAYVVTVVTFIACVYLDIVGQSRA
;
A
#
# COMPACT_ATOMS: atom_id res chain seq x y z
N MET A 1 1.51 22.23 29.79
CA MET A 1 0.36 21.81 28.93
C MET A 1 0.42 22.34 27.51
N THR A 2 1.02 23.48 27.24
CA THR A 2 1.04 24.17 25.94
C THR A 2 1.92 23.52 24.85
N GLN A 3 3.04 22.91 25.19
CA GLN A 3 3.99 22.36 24.23
C GLN A 3 3.48 21.06 23.56
N ASN A 4 2.80 20.17 24.31
CA ASN A 4 2.22 18.94 23.76
C ASN A 4 1.07 19.22 22.79
N THR A 5 0.27 20.27 23.03
CA THR A 5 -0.83 20.65 22.13
C THR A 5 -0.35 21.29 20.83
N CYS A 6 0.81 21.95 20.84
CA CYS A 6 1.43 22.51 19.63
C CYS A 6 1.99 21.40 18.74
N ASN A 7 2.70 20.43 19.30
CA ASN A 7 3.26 19.29 18.58
C ASN A 7 2.19 18.34 18.01
N ASP A 8 1.07 18.18 18.71
CA ASP A 8 -0.09 17.44 18.25
C ASP A 8 -0.71 18.07 16.99
N LYS A 9 -0.84 19.39 16.98
CA LYS A 9 -1.34 20.13 15.82
C LYS A 9 -0.37 20.04 14.64
N LEU A 10 0.92 20.15 14.90
CA LEU A 10 1.97 20.03 13.87
C LEU A 10 1.97 18.63 13.24
N THR A 11 1.95 17.56 14.03
CA THR A 11 1.90 16.18 13.54
C THR A 11 0.65 15.92 12.69
N SER A 12 -0.51 16.41 13.13
CA SER A 12 -1.76 16.30 12.37
C SER A 12 -1.68 17.05 11.04
N ALA A 13 -1.15 18.28 11.06
CA ALA A 13 -0.99 19.10 9.87
C ALA A 13 -0.01 18.45 8.87
N ILE A 14 1.14 17.93 9.33
CA ILE A 14 2.11 17.23 8.47
C ILE A 14 1.46 16.05 7.76
N ILE A 15 0.71 15.21 8.49
CA ILE A 15 0.04 14.04 7.91
C ILE A 15 -1.01 14.48 6.88
N GLU A 16 -1.75 15.55 7.16
CA GLU A 16 -2.77 16.08 6.25
C GLU A 16 -2.15 16.63 4.96
N TRP A 17 -1.09 17.42 5.07
CA TRP A 17 -0.36 17.96 3.92
C TRP A 17 0.29 16.87 3.05
N LEU A 18 0.83 15.82 3.65
CA LEU A 18 1.45 14.73 2.91
C LEU A 18 0.45 13.82 2.18
N ARG A 19 -0.82 13.79 2.59
CA ARG A 19 -1.83 12.92 1.94
C ARG A 19 -2.00 13.21 0.46
N PHE A 20 -2.10 14.49 0.09
CA PHE A 20 -2.31 14.86 -1.30
C PHE A 20 -1.14 14.45 -2.21
N PRO A 21 0.13 14.86 -1.95
CA PRO A 21 1.25 14.43 -2.78
C PRO A 21 1.43 12.91 -2.80
N MET A 22 1.21 12.20 -1.70
CA MET A 22 1.25 10.73 -1.69
C MET A 22 0.15 10.11 -2.56
N THR A 23 -1.05 10.70 -2.59
CA THR A 23 -2.12 10.22 -3.48
C THR A 23 -1.74 10.43 -4.95
N VAL A 24 -1.13 11.58 -5.29
CA VAL A 24 -0.59 11.83 -6.64
C VAL A 24 0.47 10.78 -7.00
N MET A 25 1.39 10.47 -6.09
CA MET A 25 2.41 9.43 -6.29
C MET A 25 1.78 8.05 -6.56
N VAL A 26 0.70 7.69 -5.84
CA VAL A 26 -0.02 6.43 -6.10
C VAL A 26 -0.63 6.42 -7.50
N VAL A 27 -1.12 7.54 -7.99
CA VAL A 27 -1.61 7.64 -9.39
C VAL A 27 -0.46 7.47 -10.36
N LEU A 28 0.68 8.11 -10.13
CA LEU A 28 1.86 8.03 -11.00
C LEU A 28 2.43 6.61 -11.10
N ILE A 29 2.48 5.86 -10.00
CA ILE A 29 2.98 4.46 -10.02
C ILE A 29 2.08 3.53 -10.86
N HIS A 30 0.82 3.90 -11.07
CA HIS A 30 -0.14 3.12 -11.86
C HIS A 30 -0.25 3.57 -13.33
N GLN A 31 0.53 4.57 -13.74
CA GLN A 31 0.52 5.03 -15.15
C GLN A 31 1.28 4.10 -16.10
N ASN A 32 2.05 3.12 -15.58
CA ASN A 32 2.85 2.19 -16.39
C ASN A 32 3.60 2.89 -17.53
N MET A 33 4.32 3.97 -17.19
CA MET A 33 5.13 4.67 -18.18
C MET A 33 6.34 3.82 -18.53
N ASP A 34 6.40 3.35 -19.78
CA ASP A 34 7.52 2.58 -20.29
C ASP A 34 8.68 3.52 -20.69
N PHE A 35 9.91 3.01 -20.59
CA PHE A 35 11.08 3.73 -21.08
C PHE A 35 11.08 3.82 -22.61
N LEU A 36 11.51 4.96 -23.14
CA LEU A 36 11.74 5.10 -24.57
C LEU A 36 13.07 4.44 -24.95
N ASN A 37 13.02 3.62 -25.98
CA ASN A 37 14.20 2.92 -26.48
C ASN A 37 14.31 3.11 -28.00
N ARG A 38 14.12 4.37 -28.49
CA ARG A 38 14.08 4.67 -29.92
C ARG A 38 15.46 4.84 -30.52
N ASP A 39 16.17 5.90 -30.15
CA ASP A 39 17.40 6.28 -30.85
C ASP A 39 18.62 6.46 -29.92
N GLY A 40 18.48 6.21 -28.62
CA GLY A 40 19.53 6.44 -27.62
C GLY A 40 19.95 7.92 -27.51
N SER A 41 19.11 8.83 -28.00
CA SER A 41 19.35 10.27 -27.96
C SER A 41 19.40 10.79 -26.53
N GLY A 42 20.06 11.92 -26.31
CA GLY A 42 20.08 12.57 -25.00
C GLY A 42 18.68 12.93 -24.48
N MET A 43 17.70 13.12 -25.38
CA MET A 43 16.32 13.39 -25.03
C MET A 43 15.61 12.14 -24.50
N ASP A 44 15.87 10.96 -25.08
CA ASP A 44 15.34 9.67 -24.57
C ASP A 44 15.90 9.36 -23.20
N GLN A 45 17.20 9.62 -22.98
CA GLN A 45 17.83 9.46 -21.67
C GLN A 45 17.21 10.38 -20.62
N ALA A 46 16.99 11.65 -20.95
CA ALA A 46 16.36 12.60 -20.04
C ALA A 46 14.92 12.18 -19.71
N PHE A 47 14.16 11.72 -20.70
CA PHE A 47 12.81 11.19 -20.48
C PHE A 47 12.81 9.96 -19.59
N ASN A 48 13.71 9.01 -19.83
CA ASN A 48 13.83 7.78 -19.01
C ASN A 48 14.19 8.10 -17.56
N ILE A 49 15.05 9.09 -17.32
CA ILE A 49 15.34 9.57 -15.96
C ILE A 49 14.08 10.15 -15.30
N LEU A 50 13.30 10.96 -16.03
CA LEU A 50 12.05 11.52 -15.51
C LEU A 50 11.01 10.44 -15.19
N VAL A 51 10.89 9.43 -16.04
CA VAL A 51 9.99 8.27 -15.81
C VAL A 51 10.45 7.49 -14.58
N SER A 52 11.74 7.17 -14.47
CA SER A 52 12.30 6.48 -13.32
C SER A 52 12.02 7.24 -12.01
N ILE A 53 12.31 8.54 -11.99
CA ILE A 53 12.07 9.37 -10.80
C ILE A 53 10.57 9.51 -10.51
N GLY A 54 9.77 9.85 -11.51
CA GLY A 54 8.38 10.28 -11.34
C GLY A 54 7.37 9.15 -11.20
N SER A 55 7.64 7.98 -11.80
CA SER A 55 6.70 6.85 -11.81
C SER A 55 7.18 5.62 -11.08
N HIS A 56 8.50 5.38 -10.98
CA HIS A 56 9.03 4.17 -10.37
C HIS A 56 9.59 4.41 -8.96
N VAL A 57 10.60 5.27 -8.83
CA VAL A 57 11.37 5.39 -7.57
C VAL A 57 10.65 6.23 -6.52
N LEU A 58 10.33 7.48 -6.84
CA LEU A 58 9.70 8.39 -5.87
C LEU A 58 8.31 7.91 -5.42
N PRO A 59 7.43 7.46 -6.31
CA PRO A 59 6.10 7.00 -5.91
C PRO A 59 6.10 5.72 -5.08
N SER A 60 7.15 4.90 -5.14
CA SER A 60 7.24 3.65 -4.37
C SER A 60 7.21 3.87 -2.85
N CYS A 61 7.58 5.07 -2.37
CA CYS A 61 7.49 5.40 -0.94
C CYS A 61 6.06 5.69 -0.44
N ALA A 62 5.11 5.97 -1.33
CA ALA A 62 3.77 6.41 -0.95
C ALA A 62 3.00 5.34 -0.16
N VAL A 63 3.00 4.10 -0.65
CA VAL A 63 2.28 2.99 -0.01
C VAL A 63 2.82 2.67 1.39
N PRO A 64 4.14 2.51 1.61
CA PRO A 64 4.74 2.37 2.93
C PRO A 64 4.34 3.48 3.90
N MET A 65 4.36 4.73 3.45
CA MET A 65 3.98 5.88 4.28
C MET A 65 2.50 5.87 4.66
N PHE A 66 1.60 5.44 3.76
CA PHE A 66 0.18 5.27 4.10
C PHE A 66 -0.03 4.20 5.17
N PHE A 67 0.69 3.07 5.11
CA PHE A 67 0.64 2.06 6.18
C PHE A 67 1.14 2.61 7.51
N LEU A 68 2.28 3.31 7.50
CA LEU A 68 2.86 3.92 8.69
C LEU A 68 1.90 4.94 9.34
N PHE A 69 1.36 5.87 8.56
CA PHE A 69 0.42 6.86 9.07
C PHE A 69 -0.88 6.22 9.55
N SER A 70 -1.36 5.18 8.88
CA SER A 70 -2.57 4.47 9.32
C SER A 70 -2.36 3.78 10.67
N GLY A 71 -1.22 3.11 10.87
CA GLY A 71 -0.85 2.50 12.15
C GLY A 71 -0.66 3.54 13.25
N TYR A 72 0.02 4.65 12.94
CA TYR A 72 0.23 5.75 13.89
C TYR A 72 -1.09 6.39 14.33
N LEU A 73 -1.94 6.78 13.39
CA LEU A 73 -3.22 7.43 13.66
C LEU A 73 -4.23 6.50 14.34
N TYR A 74 -4.06 5.18 14.22
CA TYR A 74 -4.96 4.24 14.87
C TYR A 74 -4.85 4.36 16.40
N PHE A 75 -3.62 4.37 16.95
CA PHE A 75 -3.38 4.47 18.38
C PHE A 75 -3.22 5.91 18.87
N TYR A 76 -3.17 6.87 17.96
CA TYR A 76 -3.04 8.29 18.30
C TYR A 76 -4.15 8.75 19.27
N LYS A 77 -3.76 9.44 20.34
CA LYS A 77 -4.64 9.90 21.43
C LYS A 77 -5.33 8.78 22.23
N MET A 78 -4.84 7.53 22.16
CA MET A 78 -5.29 6.50 23.09
C MET A 78 -4.45 6.54 24.37
N ASN A 79 -5.14 6.72 25.51
CA ASN A 79 -4.51 6.72 26.83
C ASN A 79 -4.65 5.33 27.50
N GLY A 80 -3.98 4.32 26.92
CA GLY A 80 -4.05 2.95 27.41
C GLY A 80 -4.96 2.06 26.56
N TRP A 81 -5.07 0.79 26.98
CA TRP A 81 -5.93 -0.21 26.35
C TRP A 81 -7.30 -0.17 26.99
N ASP A 82 -8.29 0.22 26.22
CA ASP A 82 -9.70 0.16 26.57
C ASP A 82 -10.42 -0.56 25.42
N LYS A 83 -11.13 -1.66 25.77
CA LYS A 83 -11.82 -2.54 24.81
C LYS A 83 -12.91 -1.79 24.04
N ASP A 84 -13.68 -0.93 24.72
CA ASP A 84 -14.81 -0.24 24.09
C ASP A 84 -14.32 0.85 23.15
N VAL A 85 -13.29 1.60 23.55
CA VAL A 85 -12.62 2.59 22.70
C VAL A 85 -12.02 1.89 21.48
N PHE A 86 -11.38 0.74 21.67
CA PHE A 86 -10.81 -0.06 20.60
C PHE A 86 -11.90 -0.52 19.60
N LEU A 87 -12.96 -1.16 20.08
CA LEU A 87 -14.05 -1.65 19.22
C LEU A 87 -14.71 -0.51 18.43
N ASN A 88 -14.94 0.62 19.07
CA ASN A 88 -15.53 1.78 18.42
C ASN A 88 -14.59 2.36 17.33
N LYS A 89 -13.28 2.45 17.61
CA LYS A 89 -12.29 2.89 16.61
C LYS A 89 -12.21 1.92 15.44
N THR A 90 -12.11 0.62 15.72
CA THR A 90 -12.07 -0.43 14.67
C THR A 90 -13.33 -0.37 13.81
N ARG A 91 -14.51 -0.32 14.43
CA ARG A 91 -15.78 -0.26 13.69
C ARG A 91 -15.86 0.98 12.79
N ARG A 92 -15.44 2.14 13.26
CA ARG A 92 -15.40 3.37 12.45
C ARG A 92 -14.41 3.25 11.29
N ARG A 93 -13.22 2.70 11.55
CA ARG A 93 -12.20 2.48 10.50
C ARG A 93 -12.66 1.47 9.47
N VAL A 94 -13.18 0.33 9.91
CA VAL A 94 -13.72 -0.68 8.99
C VAL A 94 -14.84 -0.09 8.14
N LYS A 95 -15.80 0.63 8.73
CA LYS A 95 -16.84 1.31 7.96
C LYS A 95 -16.28 2.28 6.92
N SER A 96 -15.34 3.14 7.31
CA SER A 96 -14.80 4.17 6.42
C SER A 96 -13.94 3.62 5.28
N LEU A 97 -13.39 2.41 5.43
CA LEU A 97 -12.59 1.75 4.40
C LEU A 97 -13.39 0.72 3.60
N LEU A 98 -14.19 -0.09 4.28
CA LEU A 98 -14.92 -1.20 3.64
C LEU A 98 -16.08 -0.70 2.76
N ILE A 99 -16.80 0.32 3.20
CA ILE A 99 -17.95 0.83 2.42
C ILE A 99 -17.47 1.38 1.06
N PRO A 100 -16.53 2.33 0.97
CA PRO A 100 -16.02 2.77 -0.32
C PRO A 100 -15.39 1.64 -1.13
N TYR A 101 -14.65 0.73 -0.48
CA TYR A 101 -14.05 -0.43 -1.12
C TYR A 101 -15.07 -1.28 -1.86
N VAL A 102 -16.15 -1.67 -1.18
CA VAL A 102 -17.22 -2.48 -1.76
C VAL A 102 -17.97 -1.72 -2.86
N LEU A 103 -18.33 -0.46 -2.60
CA LEU A 103 -19.08 0.35 -3.57
C LEU A 103 -18.31 0.55 -4.88
N TRP A 104 -17.01 0.87 -4.81
CA TRP A 104 -16.20 1.06 -6.01
C TRP A 104 -16.00 -0.23 -6.79
N ILE A 105 -15.82 -1.38 -6.13
CA ILE A 105 -15.71 -2.68 -6.80
C ILE A 105 -17.02 -3.05 -7.51
N ILE A 106 -18.17 -2.85 -6.86
CA ILE A 106 -19.48 -3.08 -7.48
C ILE A 106 -19.67 -2.13 -8.67
N LEU A 107 -19.33 -0.86 -8.51
CA LEU A 107 -19.42 0.12 -9.60
C LEU A 107 -18.53 -0.29 -10.79
N ALA A 108 -17.29 -0.66 -10.54
CA ALA A 108 -16.37 -1.13 -11.57
C ALA A 108 -16.93 -2.37 -12.29
N PHE A 109 -17.50 -3.32 -11.56
CA PHE A 109 -18.14 -4.50 -12.12
C PHE A 109 -19.31 -4.13 -13.04
N ILE A 110 -20.19 -3.22 -12.60
CA ILE A 110 -21.32 -2.74 -13.40
C ILE A 110 -20.85 -2.03 -14.68
N VAL A 111 -19.83 -1.17 -14.55
CA VAL A 111 -19.23 -0.45 -15.70
C VAL A 111 -18.64 -1.44 -16.71
N THR A 112 -17.89 -2.45 -16.24
CA THR A 112 -17.32 -3.49 -17.10
C THR A 112 -18.41 -4.27 -17.83
N LEU A 113 -19.49 -4.66 -17.13
CA LEU A 113 -20.65 -5.29 -17.76
C LEU A 113 -21.26 -4.39 -18.83
N GLY A 114 -21.42 -3.10 -18.56
CA GLY A 114 -21.91 -2.13 -19.52
C GLY A 114 -21.04 -2.02 -20.77
N ILE A 115 -19.72 -1.98 -20.59
CA ILE A 115 -18.76 -1.94 -21.70
C ILE A 115 -18.87 -3.22 -22.56
N ILE A 116 -18.91 -4.41 -21.95
CA ILE A 116 -19.06 -5.68 -22.65
C ILE A 116 -20.38 -5.72 -23.41
N ALA A 117 -21.49 -5.31 -22.77
CA ALA A 117 -22.80 -5.27 -23.41
C ALA A 117 -22.84 -4.30 -24.61
N CYS A 118 -22.30 -3.09 -24.45
CA CYS A 118 -22.21 -2.10 -25.54
C CYS A 118 -21.31 -2.60 -26.68
N SER A 119 -20.16 -3.19 -26.38
CA SER A 119 -19.26 -3.76 -27.39
C SER A 119 -19.94 -4.87 -28.18
N ASN A 120 -20.67 -5.76 -27.52
CA ASN A 120 -21.40 -6.84 -28.18
C ASN A 120 -22.54 -6.35 -29.08
N ILE A 121 -23.23 -5.25 -28.69
CA ILE A 121 -24.27 -4.63 -29.51
C ILE A 121 -23.68 -3.97 -30.77
N LEU A 122 -22.53 -3.28 -30.64
CA LEU A 122 -21.91 -2.52 -31.72
C LEU A 122 -21.16 -3.39 -32.74
N HIS A 123 -20.66 -4.58 -32.35
CA HIS A 123 -19.80 -5.45 -33.17
C HIS A 123 -20.52 -6.70 -33.73
N TYR A 124 -21.78 -6.63 -34.10
CA TYR A 124 -22.53 -7.70 -34.80
C TYR A 124 -22.69 -9.01 -34.00
N GLY A 125 -23.81 -9.12 -33.36
CA GLY A 125 -24.32 -10.33 -32.71
C GLY A 125 -23.99 -10.37 -31.24
N ALA A 126 -24.98 -10.05 -30.44
CA ALA A 126 -24.92 -10.14 -28.99
C ALA A 126 -24.45 -11.54 -28.59
N LYS A 127 -23.17 -11.68 -28.24
CA LYS A 127 -22.64 -12.90 -27.61
C LYS A 127 -23.11 -12.89 -26.16
N ILE A 128 -24.41 -13.21 -25.98
CA ILE A 128 -25.04 -13.33 -24.65
C ILE A 128 -24.24 -14.32 -23.80
N ASP A 129 -23.65 -15.34 -24.42
CA ASP A 129 -22.81 -16.35 -23.78
C ASP A 129 -21.54 -15.74 -23.16
N GLU A 130 -20.92 -14.76 -23.79
CA GLU A 130 -19.74 -14.06 -23.25
C GLU A 130 -20.10 -13.23 -22.00
N LEU A 131 -21.22 -12.51 -22.05
CA LEU A 131 -21.74 -11.77 -20.91
C LEU A 131 -22.09 -12.70 -19.75
N GLN A 132 -22.79 -13.80 -20.04
CA GLN A 132 -23.13 -14.81 -19.02
C GLN A 132 -21.88 -15.49 -18.46
N GLY A 133 -20.90 -15.80 -19.32
CA GLY A 133 -19.62 -16.36 -18.91
C GLY A 133 -18.87 -15.42 -17.98
N PHE A 134 -18.81 -14.13 -18.30
CA PHE A 134 -18.18 -13.11 -17.46
C PHE A 134 -18.89 -13.00 -16.10
N ILE A 135 -20.23 -12.96 -16.07
CA ILE A 135 -21.00 -12.89 -14.83
C ILE A 135 -20.75 -14.15 -13.98
N ARG A 136 -20.90 -15.34 -14.55
CA ARG A 136 -20.70 -16.60 -13.82
C ARG A 136 -19.29 -16.79 -13.30
N GLY A 137 -18.29 -16.36 -14.07
CA GLY A 137 -16.88 -16.46 -13.67
C GLY A 137 -16.45 -15.46 -12.61
N ASN A 138 -16.99 -14.26 -12.63
CA ASN A 138 -16.48 -13.14 -11.83
C ASN A 138 -17.42 -12.67 -10.71
N PHE A 139 -18.76 -12.91 -10.80
CA PHE A 139 -19.70 -12.51 -9.75
C PHE A 139 -19.62 -13.44 -8.55
N THR A 140 -18.48 -13.37 -7.86
CA THR A 140 -18.19 -14.16 -6.66
C THR A 140 -17.48 -13.26 -5.64
N TRP A 141 -17.24 -13.77 -4.42
CA TRP A 141 -16.38 -13.11 -3.42
C TRP A 141 -14.97 -12.80 -3.96
N ARG A 142 -14.53 -13.45 -5.04
CA ARG A 142 -13.25 -13.22 -5.73
C ARG A 142 -13.10 -11.79 -6.24
N LEU A 143 -14.19 -11.12 -6.62
CA LEU A 143 -14.18 -9.70 -6.97
C LEU A 143 -13.49 -8.83 -5.92
N PHE A 144 -13.72 -9.18 -4.65
CA PHE A 144 -13.21 -8.43 -3.51
C PHE A 144 -11.88 -8.94 -3.00
N TRP A 145 -11.45 -10.12 -3.41
CA TRP A 145 -10.26 -10.73 -2.84
C TRP A 145 -9.16 -10.97 -3.85
N ASP A 146 -9.45 -11.74 -4.89
CA ASP A 146 -8.53 -12.10 -5.95
C ASP A 146 -9.29 -12.50 -7.21
N ILE A 147 -9.36 -11.60 -8.16
CA ILE A 147 -10.09 -11.83 -9.41
C ILE A 147 -9.46 -12.95 -10.25
N ASN A 148 -8.16 -13.19 -10.11
CA ASN A 148 -7.41 -14.16 -10.88
C ASN A 148 -7.22 -15.52 -10.19
N ALA A 149 -7.95 -15.78 -9.10
CA ALA A 149 -7.82 -17.03 -8.34
C ALA A 149 -8.11 -18.32 -9.16
N SER A 150 -8.77 -18.20 -10.32
CA SER A 150 -9.03 -19.32 -11.24
C SER A 150 -7.79 -19.83 -11.99
N GLU A 151 -6.72 -19.03 -12.05
CA GLU A 151 -5.49 -19.40 -12.79
C GLU A 151 -4.48 -20.21 -11.96
N GLY A 152 -4.93 -20.90 -10.92
CA GLY A 152 -4.11 -21.87 -10.19
C GLY A 152 -3.05 -21.25 -9.28
N GLY A 153 -3.33 -20.12 -8.68
CA GLY A 153 -2.49 -19.54 -7.65
C GLY A 153 -2.50 -20.38 -6.38
N SER A 154 -1.54 -21.29 -6.26
CA SER A 154 -1.30 -22.01 -5.01
C SER A 154 -0.97 -21.01 -3.90
N TRP A 155 -1.47 -21.27 -2.71
CA TRP A 155 -1.05 -20.64 -1.48
C TRP A 155 0.43 -20.96 -1.27
N CYS A 156 1.32 -20.09 -1.71
CA CYS A 156 2.74 -20.30 -1.53
C CYS A 156 3.10 -19.97 -0.08
N LEU A 157 3.31 -21.02 0.70
CA LEU A 157 4.10 -20.92 1.93
C LEU A 157 5.58 -21.04 1.55
N GLY A 158 6.05 -20.20 0.65
CA GLY A 158 7.42 -20.20 0.15
C GLY A 158 8.23 -19.13 0.84
N LEU A 159 9.30 -19.54 1.51
CA LEU A 159 10.27 -18.60 2.12
C LEU A 159 11.15 -17.90 1.06
N LEU A 160 11.17 -18.36 -0.18
CA LEU A 160 12.13 -17.91 -1.20
C LEU A 160 11.53 -17.75 -2.61
N GLU A 161 10.30 -18.19 -2.87
CA GLU A 161 9.69 -18.04 -4.18
C GLU A 161 8.74 -16.82 -4.23
N PRO A 162 8.78 -16.03 -5.31
CA PRO A 162 7.88 -14.89 -5.46
C PRO A 162 6.45 -15.41 -5.56
N CYS A 163 5.66 -15.15 -4.52
CA CYS A 163 4.26 -15.49 -4.50
C CYS A 163 3.50 -14.56 -5.44
N ARG A 164 2.59 -15.11 -6.22
CA ARG A 164 1.71 -14.34 -7.09
C ARG A 164 0.96 -13.28 -6.28
N MET A 165 1.00 -12.04 -6.73
CA MET A 165 0.23 -10.98 -6.12
C MET A 165 -1.26 -11.18 -6.37
N THR A 166 -2.05 -11.27 -5.31
CA THR A 166 -3.51 -11.29 -5.40
C THR A 166 -4.05 -9.88 -5.31
N TYR A 167 -5.02 -9.56 -6.14
CA TYR A 167 -5.66 -8.25 -6.14
C TYR A 167 -7.16 -8.36 -6.46
N PRO A 168 -7.98 -7.48 -5.87
CA PRO A 168 -9.39 -7.37 -6.20
C PRO A 168 -9.58 -6.86 -7.63
N MET A 169 -10.81 -6.80 -8.11
CA MET A 169 -11.13 -6.31 -9.46
C MET A 169 -10.50 -4.95 -9.79
N ILE A 170 -10.42 -4.04 -8.83
CA ILE A 170 -9.68 -2.79 -8.97
C ILE A 170 -8.27 -3.01 -8.39
N TYR A 171 -7.27 -3.11 -9.26
CA TYR A 171 -5.90 -3.44 -8.87
C TYR A 171 -5.36 -2.61 -7.69
N PRO A 172 -5.42 -1.27 -7.65
CA PRO A 172 -4.90 -0.49 -6.53
C PRO A 172 -5.56 -0.79 -5.18
N PHE A 173 -6.70 -1.45 -5.16
CA PHE A 173 -7.44 -1.73 -3.91
C PHE A 173 -6.86 -2.87 -3.07
N TRP A 174 -5.81 -3.56 -3.57
CA TRP A 174 -5.05 -4.50 -2.76
C TRP A 174 -4.54 -3.84 -1.48
N PHE A 175 -4.15 -2.56 -1.56
CA PHE A 175 -3.70 -1.77 -0.41
C PHE A 175 -4.81 -1.62 0.65
N VAL A 176 -6.03 -1.26 0.23
CA VAL A 176 -7.17 -1.07 1.14
C VAL A 176 -7.55 -2.37 1.83
N ARG A 177 -7.57 -3.49 1.08
CA ARG A 177 -7.81 -4.83 1.62
C ARG A 177 -6.77 -5.20 2.68
N ASN A 178 -5.50 -5.02 2.39
CA ASN A 178 -4.42 -5.32 3.32
C ASN A 178 -4.49 -4.44 4.57
N LEU A 179 -4.82 -3.15 4.40
CA LEU A 179 -5.01 -2.23 5.51
C LEU A 179 -6.20 -2.63 6.41
N LEU A 180 -7.30 -3.08 5.82
CA LEU A 180 -8.46 -3.60 6.59
C LEU A 180 -8.04 -4.77 7.50
N ILE A 181 -7.26 -5.71 6.96
CA ILE A 181 -6.77 -6.87 7.73
C ILE A 181 -5.86 -6.42 8.87
N LEU A 182 -4.92 -5.49 8.61
CA LEU A 182 -4.03 -4.97 9.64
C LEU A 182 -4.80 -4.22 10.73
N VAL A 183 -5.85 -3.49 10.38
CA VAL A 183 -6.74 -2.83 11.36
C VAL A 183 -7.45 -3.86 12.23
N LEU A 184 -7.89 -4.99 11.68
CA LEU A 184 -8.49 -6.08 12.46
C LEU A 184 -7.47 -6.78 13.36
N LEU A 185 -6.21 -6.86 12.94
CA LEU A 185 -5.11 -7.45 13.72
C LEU A 185 -4.53 -6.51 14.79
N THR A 186 -5.01 -5.28 14.91
CA THR A 186 -4.48 -4.28 15.88
C THR A 186 -4.47 -4.74 17.33
N PRO A 187 -5.38 -5.60 17.86
CA PRO A 187 -5.26 -6.12 19.23
C PRO A 187 -3.99 -6.95 19.41
N ILE A 188 -3.71 -7.83 18.46
CA ILE A 188 -2.52 -8.68 18.46
C ILE A 188 -1.27 -7.81 18.35
N ILE A 189 -1.28 -6.86 17.43
CA ILE A 189 -0.17 -5.90 17.24
C ILE A 189 0.09 -5.10 18.52
N HIS A 190 -0.96 -4.60 19.17
CA HIS A 190 -0.84 -3.88 20.44
C HIS A 190 -0.17 -4.75 21.52
N TYR A 191 -0.63 -5.99 21.66
CA TYR A 191 -0.05 -6.95 22.61
C TYR A 191 1.44 -7.20 22.33
N LEU A 192 1.81 -7.46 21.08
CA LEU A 192 3.19 -7.71 20.68
C LEU A 192 4.08 -6.47 20.89
N VAL A 193 3.60 -5.29 20.52
CA VAL A 193 4.32 -4.03 20.73
C VAL A 193 4.55 -3.76 22.22
N LYS A 194 3.55 -4.02 23.08
CA LYS A 194 3.69 -3.82 24.52
C LYS A 194 4.63 -4.83 25.18
N ARG A 195 4.62 -6.10 24.73
CA ARG A 195 5.44 -7.15 25.31
C ARG A 195 6.88 -7.14 24.83
N LEU A 196 7.10 -7.00 23.53
CA LEU A 196 8.43 -7.10 22.90
C LEU A 196 9.06 -5.72 22.63
N GLY A 197 8.27 -4.66 22.59
CA GLY A 197 8.74 -3.29 22.40
C GLY A 197 9.55 -3.09 21.11
N LYS A 198 10.74 -2.49 21.27
CA LYS A 198 11.64 -2.22 20.14
C LYS A 198 12.12 -3.47 19.41
N TRP A 199 12.24 -4.60 20.09
CA TRP A 199 12.71 -5.85 19.50
C TRP A 199 11.73 -6.42 18.48
N PHE A 200 10.41 -6.24 18.69
CA PHE A 200 9.41 -6.61 17.71
C PHE A 200 9.61 -5.87 16.38
N ILE A 201 9.81 -4.55 16.45
CA ILE A 201 10.02 -3.73 15.25
C ILE A 201 11.35 -4.06 14.59
N PHE A 202 12.42 -4.30 15.39
CA PHE A 202 13.73 -4.69 14.86
C PHE A 202 13.67 -6.03 14.12
N THR A 203 12.99 -7.04 14.67
CA THR A 203 12.77 -8.33 14.00
C THR A 203 11.98 -8.16 12.70
N LEU A 204 10.87 -7.40 12.71
CA LEU A 204 10.12 -7.11 11.49
C LEU A 204 10.97 -6.35 10.45
N GLY A 205 11.85 -5.45 10.90
CA GLY A 205 12.79 -4.74 10.02
C GLY A 205 13.79 -5.69 9.35
N ILE A 206 14.35 -6.64 10.08
CA ILE A 206 15.25 -7.67 9.51
C ILE A 206 14.49 -8.52 8.49
N LEU A 207 13.27 -8.98 8.83
CA LEU A 207 12.45 -9.79 7.93
C LEU A 207 12.08 -9.00 6.66
N TYR A 208 11.83 -7.69 6.79
CA TYR A 208 11.59 -6.81 5.64
C TYR A 208 12.82 -6.67 4.75
N LEU A 209 14.02 -6.42 5.33
CA LEU A 209 15.26 -6.23 4.57
C LEU A 209 15.73 -7.52 3.90
N THR A 210 15.55 -8.68 4.55
CA THR A 210 15.93 -9.99 3.99
C THR A 210 14.86 -10.56 3.06
N ASN A 211 13.68 -9.94 3.00
CA ASN A 211 12.48 -10.45 2.30
C ASN A 211 12.09 -11.88 2.71
N ILE A 212 12.53 -12.32 3.90
CA ILE A 212 12.16 -13.63 4.47
C ILE A 212 10.82 -13.48 5.17
N TRP A 213 9.73 -13.77 4.49
CA TRP A 213 8.38 -13.64 5.02
C TRP A 213 7.45 -14.69 4.43
N VAL A 214 6.43 -15.05 5.22
CA VAL A 214 5.34 -15.86 4.70
C VAL A 214 4.64 -15.07 3.60
N GLN A 215 4.73 -15.57 2.39
CA GLN A 215 4.17 -14.93 1.20
C GLN A 215 2.63 -15.11 1.19
N TYR A 216 1.97 -14.53 2.18
CA TYR A 216 0.51 -14.45 2.21
C TYR A 216 0.08 -13.10 1.63
N PRO A 217 -0.55 -13.06 0.45
CA PRO A 217 -0.78 -11.83 -0.30
C PRO A 217 -1.37 -10.67 0.48
N PRO A 218 -2.34 -10.88 1.39
CA PRO A 218 -2.90 -9.77 2.18
C PRO A 218 -2.02 -9.28 3.33
N LEU A 219 -0.94 -10.00 3.67
CA LEU A 219 -0.03 -9.64 4.77
C LEU A 219 1.41 -9.50 4.26
N ARG A 220 1.61 -8.71 3.22
CA ARG A 220 2.95 -8.39 2.72
C ARG A 220 3.79 -7.75 3.83
N ILE A 221 5.06 -8.14 3.89
CA ILE A 221 5.99 -7.71 4.94
C ILE A 221 6.17 -6.19 4.99
N ASP A 222 6.17 -5.51 3.84
CA ASP A 222 6.23 -4.06 3.74
C ASP A 222 5.05 -3.39 4.48
N GLY A 223 3.82 -3.79 4.17
CA GLY A 223 2.63 -3.27 4.86
C GLY A 223 2.62 -3.57 6.36
N VAL A 224 2.98 -4.79 6.74
CA VAL A 224 3.06 -5.22 8.15
C VAL A 224 4.11 -4.41 8.90
N PHE A 225 5.33 -4.29 8.35
CA PHE A 225 6.42 -3.56 9.00
C PHE A 225 6.08 -2.09 9.22
N TYR A 226 5.68 -1.36 8.17
CA TYR A 226 5.40 0.06 8.29
C TYR A 226 4.17 0.35 9.15
N PHE A 227 3.14 -0.47 9.06
CA PHE A 227 1.96 -0.33 9.93
C PHE A 227 2.32 -0.57 11.41
N CYS A 228 3.06 -1.64 11.72
CA CYS A 228 3.51 -1.94 13.07
C CYS A 228 4.47 -0.88 13.61
N LEU A 229 5.35 -0.32 12.77
CA LEU A 229 6.22 0.79 13.12
C LEU A 229 5.40 2.03 13.53
N GLY A 230 4.37 2.38 12.75
CA GLY A 230 3.43 3.44 13.10
C GLY A 230 2.73 3.20 14.43
N CYS A 231 2.23 1.98 14.66
CA CYS A 231 1.63 1.57 15.93
C CYS A 231 2.62 1.72 17.10
N TYR A 232 3.86 1.25 16.92
CA TYR A 232 4.90 1.34 17.94
C TYR A 232 5.20 2.79 18.33
N LEU A 233 5.36 3.68 17.37
CA LEU A 233 5.63 5.10 17.64
C LEU A 233 4.48 5.72 18.42
N SER A 234 3.25 5.47 18.04
CA SER A 234 2.07 6.03 18.69
C SER A 234 1.83 5.46 20.09
N ILE A 235 1.92 4.15 20.29
CA ILE A 235 1.74 3.47 21.59
C ILE A 235 2.78 3.94 22.60
N ASN A 236 4.02 4.18 22.16
CA ASN A 236 5.10 4.68 23.02
C ASN A 236 5.14 6.21 23.10
N LYS A 237 4.09 6.90 22.64
CA LYS A 237 3.99 8.38 22.65
C LYS A 237 5.20 9.08 22.05
N ARG A 238 5.82 8.44 21.03
CA ARG A 238 6.92 9.04 20.29
C ARG A 238 6.35 9.93 19.20
N GLU A 239 6.65 11.21 19.29
CA GLU A 239 6.28 12.16 18.26
C GLU A 239 7.11 11.91 17.00
N LEU A 240 6.43 11.83 15.84
CA LEU A 240 7.08 11.63 14.57
C LEU A 240 8.15 12.70 14.30
N SER A 241 7.85 13.97 14.58
CA SER A 241 8.77 15.08 14.42
C SER A 241 10.09 14.88 15.19
N ASN A 242 9.99 14.57 16.49
CA ASN A 242 11.16 14.41 17.36
C ASN A 242 12.00 13.18 17.05
N CYS A 243 11.39 12.11 16.51
CA CYS A 243 12.12 10.92 16.07
C CYS A 243 13.03 11.23 14.88
N PHE A 244 12.55 12.06 13.96
CA PHE A 244 13.32 12.41 12.75
C PHE A 244 14.41 13.46 13.03
N ASP A 245 14.20 14.39 13.95
CA ASP A 245 15.18 15.44 14.25
C ASP A 245 16.52 14.89 14.75
N ARG A 246 16.51 13.79 15.52
CA ARG A 246 17.74 13.17 16.03
C ARG A 246 18.63 12.54 14.97
N ILE A 247 18.03 12.03 13.91
CA ILE A 247 18.75 11.31 12.84
C ILE A 247 18.73 12.07 11.52
N LYS A 248 18.28 13.33 11.56
CA LYS A 248 18.00 14.16 10.38
C LYS A 248 19.14 14.16 9.36
N ALA A 249 20.35 14.50 9.77
CA ALA A 249 21.48 14.58 8.87
C ALA A 249 21.82 13.21 8.25
N PHE A 250 21.85 12.15 9.07
CA PHE A 250 22.07 10.78 8.59
C PHE A 250 20.97 10.32 7.64
N ALA A 251 19.70 10.58 8.01
CA ALA A 251 18.55 10.24 7.17
C ALA A 251 18.61 10.92 5.80
N TYR A 252 18.96 12.21 5.74
CA TYR A 252 19.13 12.90 4.46
C TYR A 252 20.20 12.27 3.58
N VAL A 253 21.38 11.99 4.13
CA VAL A 253 22.47 11.36 3.36
C VAL A 253 22.06 10.00 2.84
N VAL A 254 21.49 9.15 3.71
CA VAL A 254 21.03 7.81 3.30
C VAL A 254 19.92 7.91 2.25
N THR A 255 18.95 8.82 2.41
CA THR A 255 17.87 9.00 1.44
C THR A 255 18.41 9.43 0.08
N VAL A 256 19.34 10.39 0.03
CA VAL A 256 19.91 10.86 -1.24
C VAL A 256 20.71 9.73 -1.91
N VAL A 257 21.56 9.03 -1.15
CA VAL A 257 22.36 7.93 -1.71
C VAL A 257 21.48 6.78 -2.22
N THR A 258 20.50 6.34 -1.43
CA THR A 258 19.59 5.28 -1.86
C THR A 258 18.71 5.71 -3.03
N PHE A 259 18.25 6.95 -3.06
CA PHE A 259 17.47 7.48 -4.17
C PHE A 259 18.26 7.45 -5.49
N ILE A 260 19.50 7.97 -5.48
CA ILE A 260 20.37 7.95 -6.66
C ILE A 260 20.67 6.50 -7.09
N ALA A 261 20.95 5.62 -6.14
CA ALA A 261 21.20 4.20 -6.42
C ALA A 261 19.96 3.51 -7.04
N CYS A 262 18.77 3.77 -6.51
CA CYS A 262 17.52 3.21 -7.05
C CYS A 262 17.24 3.71 -8.47
N VAL A 263 17.40 5.00 -8.75
CA VAL A 263 17.21 5.56 -10.10
C VAL A 263 18.23 4.92 -11.07
N TYR A 264 19.50 4.82 -10.66
CA TYR A 264 20.53 4.19 -11.49
C TYR A 264 20.22 2.72 -11.80
N LEU A 265 19.84 1.94 -10.78
CA LEU A 265 19.51 0.52 -10.94
C LEU A 265 18.24 0.30 -11.79
N ASP A 266 17.25 1.17 -11.65
CA ASP A 266 16.02 1.12 -12.46
C ASP A 266 16.33 1.34 -13.94
N ILE A 267 17.11 2.36 -14.28
CA ILE A 267 17.52 2.66 -15.65
C ILE A 267 18.36 1.51 -16.23
N VAL A 268 19.35 1.02 -15.49
CA VAL A 268 20.23 -0.09 -15.93
C VAL A 268 19.46 -1.41 -16.03
N GLY A 269 18.52 -1.66 -15.12
CA GLY A 269 17.68 -2.86 -15.14
C GLY A 269 16.77 -2.92 -16.36
N GLN A 270 16.12 -1.82 -16.69
CA GLN A 270 15.21 -1.70 -17.83
C GLN A 270 15.95 -1.69 -19.19
N SER A 271 17.19 -1.16 -19.24
CA SER A 271 17.98 -1.17 -20.48
C SER A 271 18.51 -2.57 -20.85
N ARG A 272 18.39 -3.55 -19.96
CA ARG A 272 18.81 -4.95 -20.17
C ARG A 272 17.63 -5.92 -20.43
N ALA A 273 16.40 -5.47 -20.24
CA ALA A 273 15.17 -6.23 -20.49
C ALA A 273 14.65 -5.98 -21.90
#